data_df595f3791eee6b17ca5cbc3ae74e151
#
_entry.id   df595f3791eee6b17ca5cbc3ae74e151
#
_cell.length_a   1.000
_cell.length_b   1.000
_cell.length_c   1.000
_cell.angle_alpha   90.00
_cell.angle_beta   90.00
_cell.angle_gamma   90.00
#
_symmetry.space_group_name_H-M   'P 1'
#
loop_
_entity.id
_entity.type
_entity.pdbx_description
1 polymer ?
#
loop_
_entity_poly.entity_id
_entity_poly.type
_entity_poly.pdbx_seq_one_letter_code
_entity_poly.pdbx_strand_id
1 'polypeptide(L)'
;MRASDLAYETLRDEIIHWTLAPGKVLAEVELSERLGVSRTPVREAIARLVADGLATQQGARATTVSDVSLPEVRHMFELRRLLETAIARAAASADQMHREPFVELAEAFENAARRHTLESEPYYQLVSQLDDRLDQAGQNSYITAAVRNLRIHLQRVRLMAQDDPDRLRASASEHAEIARAVANGDPDVAQAATTLHLHHALRHILDHALTPAFNAAIAADHERTCDRTS
;
A
#
# COMPACT_ATOMS: atom_id res chain seq x y z
N MET A 1 5.64 -24.01 1.38
CA MET A 1 6.02 -22.65 1.82
C MET A 1 7.15 -22.81 2.84
N ARG A 2 8.25 -22.06 2.73
CA ARG A 2 9.36 -22.14 3.69
C ARG A 2 8.97 -21.47 5.02
N ALA A 3 9.58 -21.87 6.12
CA ALA A 3 9.31 -21.25 7.42
C ALA A 3 9.64 -19.75 7.45
N SER A 4 10.67 -19.31 6.69
CA SER A 4 11.01 -17.89 6.56
C SER A 4 9.98 -17.09 5.73
N ASP A 5 9.35 -17.72 4.74
CA ASP A 5 8.28 -17.07 3.97
C ASP A 5 7.04 -16.87 4.86
N LEU A 6 6.65 -17.91 5.61
CA LEU A 6 5.52 -17.81 6.54
C LEU A 6 5.78 -16.75 7.62
N ALA A 7 6.98 -16.74 8.22
CA ALA A 7 7.34 -15.74 9.21
C ALA A 7 7.30 -14.31 8.63
N TYR A 8 7.83 -14.12 7.42
CA TYR A 8 7.80 -12.82 6.74
C TYR A 8 6.36 -12.36 6.47
N GLU A 9 5.51 -13.21 5.87
CA GLU A 9 4.11 -12.85 5.55
C GLU A 9 3.33 -12.50 6.83
N THR A 10 3.48 -13.32 7.89
CA THR A 10 2.82 -13.06 9.17
C THR A 10 3.26 -11.72 9.77
N LEU A 11 4.56 -11.47 9.87
CA LEU A 11 5.08 -10.22 10.44
C LEU A 11 4.74 -9.01 9.57
N ARG A 12 4.78 -9.15 8.24
CA ARG A 12 4.38 -8.11 7.32
C ARG A 12 2.92 -7.73 7.53
N ASP A 13 2.02 -8.71 7.60
CA ASP A 13 0.59 -8.48 7.78
C ASP A 13 0.31 -7.84 9.15
N GLU A 14 1.01 -8.25 10.21
CA GLU A 14 0.92 -7.62 11.53
C GLU A 14 1.38 -6.16 11.52
N ILE A 15 2.44 -5.83 10.76
CA ILE A 15 2.92 -4.46 10.59
C ILE A 15 1.91 -3.63 9.77
N ILE A 16 1.39 -4.19 8.68
CA ILE A 16 0.40 -3.50 7.83
C ILE A 16 -0.86 -3.17 8.62
N HIS A 17 -1.36 -4.11 9.43
CA HIS A 17 -2.57 -3.95 10.23
C HIS A 17 -2.33 -3.30 11.61
N TRP A 18 -1.14 -2.74 11.85
CA TRP A 18 -0.77 -2.05 13.09
C TRP A 18 -0.79 -2.91 14.36
N THR A 19 -0.88 -4.24 14.24
CA THR A 19 -0.71 -5.17 15.36
C THR A 19 0.71 -5.11 15.91
N LEU A 20 1.69 -4.93 15.02
CA LEU A 20 3.05 -4.53 15.36
C LEU A 20 3.20 -3.04 15.02
N ALA A 21 3.08 -2.20 16.03
CA ALA A 21 3.11 -0.75 15.89
C ALA A 21 4.50 -0.20 15.52
N PRO A 22 4.58 1.02 14.96
CA PRO A 22 5.83 1.72 14.73
C PRO A 22 6.70 1.77 15.99
N GLY A 23 8.00 1.62 15.84
CA GLY A 23 8.96 1.60 16.97
C GLY A 23 9.01 0.28 17.74
N LYS A 24 8.07 -0.67 17.56
CA LYS A 24 8.10 -1.97 18.21
C LYS A 24 9.36 -2.73 17.83
N VAL A 25 10.09 -3.20 18.84
CA VAL A 25 11.31 -4.02 18.64
C VAL A 25 10.93 -5.40 18.10
N LEU A 26 11.59 -5.81 17.03
CA LEU A 26 11.47 -7.15 16.42
C LEU A 26 12.54 -8.08 17.03
N ALA A 27 12.29 -8.57 18.24
CA ALA A 27 13.22 -9.44 18.97
C ALA A 27 13.18 -10.88 18.43
N GLU A 28 14.28 -11.37 17.84
CA GLU A 28 14.36 -12.71 17.21
C GLU A 28 13.91 -13.85 18.14
N VAL A 29 14.23 -13.77 19.43
CA VAL A 29 13.89 -14.82 20.41
C VAL A 29 12.38 -14.85 20.65
N GLU A 30 11.80 -13.70 21.00
CA GLU A 30 10.36 -13.56 21.24
C GLU A 30 9.53 -13.98 20.01
N LEU A 31 9.96 -13.53 18.82
CA LEU A 31 9.27 -13.85 17.57
C LEU A 31 9.40 -15.34 17.21
N SER A 32 10.54 -15.97 17.47
CA SER A 32 10.73 -17.40 17.21
C SER A 32 9.83 -18.27 18.10
N GLU A 33 9.70 -17.93 19.37
CA GLU A 33 8.80 -18.60 20.33
C GLU A 33 7.34 -18.42 19.92
N ARG A 34 6.93 -17.18 19.60
CA ARG A 34 5.56 -16.85 19.20
C ARG A 34 5.12 -17.50 17.88
N LEU A 35 6.02 -17.55 16.89
CA LEU A 35 5.73 -18.14 15.57
C LEU A 35 5.96 -19.65 15.53
N GLY A 36 6.52 -20.25 16.56
CA GLY A 36 6.80 -21.69 16.63
C GLY A 36 7.87 -22.15 15.62
N VAL A 37 8.81 -21.28 15.26
CA VAL A 37 9.90 -21.58 14.33
C VAL A 37 11.26 -21.27 14.96
N SER A 38 12.35 -21.79 14.38
CA SER A 38 13.70 -21.48 14.85
C SER A 38 14.11 -20.03 14.56
N ARG A 39 15.17 -19.52 15.17
CA ARG A 39 15.64 -18.13 15.02
C ARG A 39 16.12 -17.80 13.61
N THR A 40 16.64 -18.77 12.85
CA THR A 40 17.17 -18.55 11.50
C THR A 40 16.09 -18.02 10.54
N PRO A 41 14.92 -18.69 10.33
CA PRO A 41 13.86 -18.16 9.47
C PRO A 41 13.30 -16.82 9.96
N VAL A 42 13.27 -16.56 11.28
CA VAL A 42 12.86 -15.25 11.80
C VAL A 42 13.84 -14.16 11.41
N ARG A 43 15.15 -14.41 11.52
CA ARG A 43 16.18 -13.46 11.10
C ARG A 43 16.11 -13.17 9.60
N GLU A 44 15.88 -14.19 8.77
CA GLU A 44 15.66 -14.02 7.33
C GLU A 44 14.42 -13.17 7.04
N ALA A 45 13.32 -13.41 7.75
CA ALA A 45 12.10 -12.61 7.65
C ALA A 45 12.34 -11.15 8.05
N ILE A 46 13.00 -10.89 9.17
CA ILE A 46 13.34 -9.53 9.62
C ILE A 46 14.24 -8.82 8.60
N ALA A 47 15.24 -9.51 8.05
CA ALA A 47 16.11 -8.93 7.02
C ALA A 47 15.32 -8.53 5.77
N ARG A 48 14.31 -9.31 5.36
CA ARG A 48 13.39 -8.95 4.26
C ARG A 48 12.53 -7.75 4.63
N LEU A 49 11.98 -7.68 5.84
CA LEU A 49 11.20 -6.52 6.31
C LEU A 49 12.06 -5.23 6.29
N VAL A 50 13.35 -5.34 6.62
CA VAL A 50 14.28 -4.21 6.52
C VAL A 50 14.53 -3.82 5.06
N ALA A 51 14.73 -4.79 4.17
CA ALA A 51 14.91 -4.54 2.74
C ALA A 51 13.67 -3.88 2.10
N ASP A 52 12.48 -4.24 2.57
CA ASP A 52 11.21 -3.65 2.14
C ASP A 52 10.89 -2.31 2.83
N GLY A 53 11.73 -1.85 3.77
CA GLY A 53 11.53 -0.61 4.52
C GLY A 53 10.46 -0.68 5.61
N LEU A 54 9.88 -1.85 5.88
CA LEU A 54 8.89 -2.07 6.95
C LEU A 54 9.51 -2.12 8.35
N ALA A 55 10.81 -2.35 8.41
CA ALA A 55 11.60 -2.31 9.63
C ALA A 55 12.89 -1.53 9.41
N THR A 56 13.40 -0.92 10.47
CA THR A 56 14.64 -0.12 10.45
C THR A 56 15.61 -0.67 11.48
N GLN A 57 16.86 -0.87 11.08
CA GLN A 57 17.91 -1.29 11.98
C GLN A 57 18.52 -0.07 12.67
N GLN A 58 18.32 0.05 13.97
CA GLN A 58 18.89 1.12 14.79
C GLN A 58 20.28 0.73 15.30
N GLY A 59 21.32 0.99 14.49
CA GLY A 59 22.70 0.64 14.82
C GLY A 59 22.89 -0.87 14.98
N ALA A 60 23.75 -1.28 15.93
CA ALA A 60 24.05 -2.70 16.18
C ALA A 60 23.09 -3.39 17.16
N ARG A 61 22.05 -2.72 17.67
CA ARG A 61 21.36 -3.18 18.88
C ARG A 61 19.93 -3.67 18.70
N ALA A 62 19.16 -3.11 17.80
CA ALA A 62 17.77 -3.53 17.64
C ALA A 62 17.26 -3.24 16.22
N THR A 63 16.37 -4.11 15.72
CA THR A 63 15.53 -3.80 14.55
C THR A 63 14.14 -3.46 15.06
N THR A 64 13.58 -2.34 14.61
CA THR A 64 12.26 -1.85 14.99
C THR A 64 11.36 -1.72 13.78
N VAL A 65 10.05 -1.79 13.98
CA VAL A 65 9.06 -1.45 12.95
C VAL A 65 9.26 0.00 12.55
N SER A 66 9.30 0.28 11.24
CA SER A 66 9.49 1.62 10.69
C SER A 66 8.33 2.56 11.04
N ASP A 67 8.65 3.82 11.33
CA ASP A 67 7.66 4.87 11.50
C ASP A 67 6.92 5.16 10.19
N VAL A 68 5.78 5.83 10.30
CA VAL A 68 5.05 6.41 9.18
C VAL A 68 4.84 7.88 9.50
N SER A 69 5.57 8.74 8.83
CA SER A 69 5.47 10.19 9.02
C SER A 69 4.81 10.87 7.82
N LEU A 70 4.14 12.02 8.06
CA LEU A 70 3.53 12.81 6.97
C LEU A 70 4.54 13.25 5.89
N PRO A 71 5.77 13.67 6.23
CA PRO A 71 6.79 13.93 5.22
C PRO A 71 7.08 12.71 4.35
N GLU A 72 7.25 11.53 4.94
CA GLU A 72 7.49 10.30 4.19
C GLU A 72 6.31 9.92 3.29
N VAL A 73 5.07 10.10 3.76
CA VAL A 73 3.87 9.90 2.92
C VAL A 73 3.92 10.83 1.69
N ARG A 74 4.30 12.09 1.85
CA ARG A 74 4.46 13.02 0.71
C ARG A 74 5.52 12.53 -0.28
N HIS A 75 6.70 12.13 0.21
CA HIS A 75 7.77 11.61 -0.64
C HIS A 75 7.36 10.32 -1.38
N MET A 76 6.62 9.42 -0.69
CA MET A 76 6.06 8.23 -1.34
C MET A 76 5.09 8.60 -2.48
N PHE A 77 4.22 9.60 -2.28
CA PHE A 77 3.30 10.02 -3.32
C PHE A 77 3.98 10.77 -4.49
N GLU A 78 5.08 11.49 -4.24
CA GLU A 78 5.92 12.02 -5.30
C GLU A 78 6.48 10.91 -6.19
N LEU A 79 7.03 9.86 -5.58
CA LEU A 79 7.57 8.71 -6.31
C LEU A 79 6.46 7.93 -7.02
N ARG A 80 5.32 7.70 -6.38
CA ARG A 80 4.14 7.09 -7.00
C ARG A 80 3.73 7.83 -8.28
N ARG A 81 3.63 9.15 -8.20
CA ARG A 81 3.24 9.98 -9.35
C ARG A 81 4.17 9.77 -10.53
N LEU A 82 5.48 9.69 -10.30
CA LEU A 82 6.45 9.44 -11.37
C LEU A 82 6.30 8.05 -11.98
N LEU A 83 6.11 7.03 -11.16
CA LEU A 83 6.11 5.64 -11.61
C LEU A 83 4.74 5.20 -12.13
N GLU A 84 3.65 5.47 -11.41
CA GLU A 84 2.31 5.00 -11.78
C GLU A 84 1.76 5.73 -13.00
N THR A 85 2.07 7.03 -13.18
CA THR A 85 1.70 7.73 -14.42
C THR A 85 2.46 7.18 -15.63
N ALA A 86 3.72 6.78 -15.45
CA ALA A 86 4.48 6.14 -16.52
C ALA A 86 3.91 4.77 -16.88
N ILE A 87 3.50 3.96 -15.88
CA ILE A 87 2.83 2.67 -16.10
C ILE A 87 1.50 2.85 -16.85
N ALA A 88 0.64 3.76 -16.37
CA ALA A 88 -0.68 4.00 -16.98
C ALA A 88 -0.54 4.47 -18.44
N ARG A 89 0.42 5.37 -18.71
CA ARG A 89 0.75 5.83 -20.06
C ARG A 89 1.22 4.67 -20.95
N ALA A 90 2.13 3.82 -20.45
CA ALA A 90 2.64 2.67 -21.18
C ALA A 90 1.53 1.65 -21.45
N ALA A 91 0.68 1.36 -20.45
CA ALA A 91 -0.45 0.45 -20.58
C ALA A 91 -1.45 0.93 -21.66
N ALA A 92 -1.76 2.23 -21.70
CA ALA A 92 -2.61 2.81 -22.72
C ALA A 92 -1.98 2.80 -24.13
N SER A 93 -0.65 2.73 -24.20
CA SER A 93 0.09 2.62 -25.49
C SER A 93 0.29 1.16 -25.94
N ALA A 94 -0.10 0.18 -25.13
CA ALA A 94 0.01 -1.23 -25.45
C ALA A 94 -0.96 -1.64 -26.58
N ASP A 95 -0.79 -2.84 -27.13
CA ASP A 95 -1.71 -3.36 -28.13
C ASP A 95 -3.12 -3.63 -27.56
N GLN A 96 -4.08 -3.82 -28.45
CA GLN A 96 -5.48 -4.00 -28.09
C GLN A 96 -5.69 -5.20 -27.14
N MET A 97 -4.96 -6.29 -27.33
CA MET A 97 -5.08 -7.50 -26.52
C MET A 97 -4.74 -7.22 -25.03
N HIS A 98 -3.74 -6.37 -24.78
CA HIS A 98 -3.36 -5.97 -23.42
C HIS A 98 -4.34 -4.92 -22.84
N ARG A 99 -5.03 -4.13 -23.66
CA ARG A 99 -5.96 -3.09 -23.24
C ARG A 99 -7.40 -3.59 -23.03
N GLU A 100 -7.82 -4.65 -23.74
CA GLU A 100 -9.17 -5.20 -23.66
C GLU A 100 -9.66 -5.51 -22.23
N PRO A 101 -8.84 -6.10 -21.32
CA PRO A 101 -9.29 -6.38 -19.95
C PRO A 101 -9.66 -5.12 -19.13
N PHE A 102 -9.23 -3.95 -19.54
CA PHE A 102 -9.55 -2.70 -18.85
C PHE A 102 -10.99 -2.22 -19.09
N VAL A 103 -11.68 -2.72 -20.12
CA VAL A 103 -13.12 -2.44 -20.35
C VAL A 103 -13.94 -2.97 -19.17
N GLU A 104 -13.76 -4.25 -18.82
CA GLU A 104 -14.45 -4.88 -17.69
C GLU A 104 -14.10 -4.22 -16.35
N LEU A 105 -12.83 -3.84 -16.17
CA LEU A 105 -12.39 -3.12 -14.96
C LEU A 105 -13.04 -1.74 -14.84
N ALA A 106 -13.16 -0.99 -15.95
CA ALA A 106 -13.83 0.31 -15.93
C ALA A 106 -15.29 0.16 -15.51
N GLU A 107 -16.02 -0.81 -16.09
CA GLU A 107 -17.41 -1.10 -15.72
C GLU A 107 -17.54 -1.55 -14.25
N ALA A 108 -16.64 -2.40 -13.78
CA ALA A 108 -16.64 -2.86 -12.39
C ALA A 108 -16.45 -1.69 -11.40
N PHE A 109 -15.52 -0.77 -11.68
CA PHE A 109 -15.31 0.43 -10.88
C PHE A 109 -16.49 1.41 -10.96
N GLU A 110 -17.11 1.60 -12.13
CA GLU A 110 -18.33 2.40 -12.24
C GLU A 110 -19.47 1.84 -11.41
N ASN A 111 -19.65 0.52 -11.44
CA ASN A 111 -20.64 -0.16 -10.62
C ASN A 111 -20.34 -0.02 -9.13
N ALA A 112 -19.06 -0.08 -8.73
CA ALA A 112 -18.63 0.17 -7.36
C ALA A 112 -18.94 1.62 -6.92
N ALA A 113 -18.64 2.61 -7.77
CA ALA A 113 -18.90 4.03 -7.51
C ALA A 113 -20.40 4.35 -7.31
N ARG A 114 -21.29 3.61 -7.97
CA ARG A 114 -22.76 3.79 -7.87
C ARG A 114 -23.40 3.12 -6.65
N ARG A 115 -22.66 2.26 -5.93
CA ARG A 115 -23.19 1.58 -4.74
C ARG A 115 -23.40 2.56 -3.59
N HIS A 116 -24.52 2.43 -2.89
CA HIS A 116 -24.83 3.27 -1.74
C HIS A 116 -23.88 2.98 -0.56
N THR A 117 -23.53 1.72 -0.38
CA THR A 117 -22.51 1.23 0.55
C THR A 117 -21.44 0.49 -0.24
N LEU A 118 -20.21 0.94 -0.14
CA LEU A 118 -19.05 0.29 -0.73
C LEU A 118 -18.19 -0.26 0.40
N GLU A 119 -18.09 -1.60 0.48
CA GLU A 119 -17.23 -2.27 1.44
C GLU A 119 -15.77 -2.13 0.98
N SER A 120 -14.87 -1.86 1.93
CA SER A 120 -13.46 -1.61 1.63
C SER A 120 -12.74 -2.82 1.07
N GLU A 121 -12.94 -4.01 1.63
CA GLU A 121 -12.23 -5.21 1.21
C GLU A 121 -12.51 -5.59 -0.26
N PRO A 122 -13.76 -5.74 -0.74
CA PRO A 122 -14.04 -5.99 -2.16
C PRO A 122 -13.53 -4.88 -3.07
N TYR A 123 -13.57 -3.64 -2.61
CA TYR A 123 -13.04 -2.51 -3.39
C TYR A 123 -11.52 -2.60 -3.55
N TYR A 124 -10.76 -2.88 -2.49
CA TYR A 124 -9.30 -3.01 -2.59
C TYR A 124 -8.86 -4.24 -3.38
N GLN A 125 -9.66 -5.30 -3.40
CA GLN A 125 -9.43 -6.43 -4.32
C GLN A 125 -9.55 -5.99 -5.79
N LEU A 126 -10.52 -5.14 -6.12
CA LEU A 126 -10.67 -4.58 -7.46
C LEU A 126 -9.50 -3.65 -7.82
N VAL A 127 -9.03 -2.83 -6.87
CA VAL A 127 -7.83 -1.99 -7.04
C VAL A 127 -6.60 -2.86 -7.31
N SER A 128 -6.42 -3.97 -6.58
CA SER A 128 -5.31 -4.90 -6.81
C SER A 128 -5.35 -5.51 -8.22
N GLN A 129 -6.53 -5.85 -8.73
CA GLN A 129 -6.68 -6.34 -10.11
C GLN A 129 -6.28 -5.27 -11.14
N LEU A 130 -6.68 -4.02 -10.94
CA LEU A 130 -6.27 -2.91 -11.81
C LEU A 130 -4.75 -2.73 -11.80
N ASP A 131 -4.15 -2.72 -10.61
CA ASP A 131 -2.71 -2.61 -10.42
C ASP A 131 -1.96 -3.72 -11.16
N ASP A 132 -2.39 -4.96 -11.02
CA ASP A 132 -1.78 -6.11 -11.70
C ASP A 132 -1.90 -6.03 -13.22
N ARG A 133 -3.04 -5.56 -13.74
CA ARG A 133 -3.25 -5.37 -15.18
C ARG A 133 -2.41 -4.22 -15.73
N LEU A 134 -2.30 -3.12 -15.00
CA LEU A 134 -1.43 -1.99 -15.37
C LEU A 134 0.05 -2.44 -15.43
N ASP A 135 0.51 -3.19 -14.43
CA ASP A 135 1.87 -3.72 -14.37
C ASP A 135 2.17 -4.66 -15.57
N GLN A 136 1.21 -5.53 -15.91
CA GLN A 136 1.34 -6.45 -17.05
C GLN A 136 1.37 -5.70 -18.38
N ALA A 137 0.45 -4.74 -18.60
CA ALA A 137 0.35 -3.99 -19.83
C ALA A 137 1.51 -2.98 -20.00
N GLY A 138 2.03 -2.42 -18.91
CA GLY A 138 3.15 -1.47 -18.92
C GLY A 138 4.50 -2.09 -19.26
N GLN A 139 4.64 -3.41 -19.12
CA GLN A 139 5.81 -4.23 -19.53
C GLN A 139 7.19 -3.71 -19.06
N ASN A 140 7.25 -3.03 -17.92
CA ASN A 140 8.50 -2.54 -17.34
C ASN A 140 8.72 -3.14 -15.95
N SER A 141 9.46 -4.25 -15.90
CA SER A 141 9.72 -4.99 -14.65
C SER A 141 10.44 -4.16 -13.57
N TYR A 142 11.24 -3.17 -13.95
CA TYR A 142 11.93 -2.29 -13.00
C TYR A 142 10.96 -1.31 -12.34
N ILE A 143 10.06 -0.71 -13.12
CA ILE A 143 9.02 0.18 -12.58
C ILE A 143 8.05 -0.63 -11.72
N THR A 144 7.58 -1.78 -12.19
CA THR A 144 6.69 -2.69 -11.44
C THR A 144 7.30 -3.10 -10.09
N ALA A 145 8.59 -3.46 -10.06
CA ALA A 145 9.26 -3.80 -8.80
C ALA A 145 9.32 -2.61 -7.82
N ALA A 146 9.62 -1.41 -8.31
CA ALA A 146 9.67 -0.21 -7.48
C ALA A 146 8.28 0.17 -6.92
N VAL A 147 7.23 0.12 -7.74
CA VAL A 147 5.85 0.42 -7.32
C VAL A 147 5.32 -0.62 -6.34
N ARG A 148 5.63 -1.90 -6.54
CA ARG A 148 5.20 -2.97 -5.64
C ARG A 148 5.68 -2.75 -4.20
N ASN A 149 6.91 -2.31 -4.01
CA ASN A 149 7.43 -1.95 -2.70
C ASN A 149 6.64 -0.77 -2.09
N LEU A 150 6.34 0.28 -2.86
CA LEU A 150 5.55 1.42 -2.40
C LEU A 150 4.12 1.01 -1.99
N ARG A 151 3.48 0.08 -2.72
CA ARG A 151 2.12 -0.39 -2.43
C ARG A 151 2.00 -1.03 -1.04
N ILE A 152 3.05 -1.70 -0.55
CA ILE A 152 3.08 -2.27 0.80
C ILE A 152 2.96 -1.15 1.86
N HIS A 153 3.73 -0.08 1.72
CA HIS A 153 3.65 1.07 2.63
C HIS A 153 2.31 1.79 2.57
N LEU A 154 1.71 1.85 1.36
CA LEU A 154 0.40 2.47 1.17
C LEU A 154 -0.74 1.75 1.88
N GLN A 155 -0.67 0.42 2.01
CA GLN A 155 -1.67 -0.31 2.78
C GLN A 155 -1.69 0.17 4.24
N ARG A 156 -0.51 0.36 4.85
CA ARG A 156 -0.42 0.94 6.21
C ARG A 156 -1.04 2.32 6.30
N VAL A 157 -0.74 3.18 5.32
CA VAL A 157 -1.24 4.56 5.28
C VAL A 157 -2.75 4.62 5.07
N ARG A 158 -3.30 3.76 4.22
CA ARG A 158 -4.76 3.67 3.96
C ARG A 158 -5.54 3.29 5.22
N LEU A 159 -5.06 2.30 5.99
CA LEU A 159 -5.69 1.90 7.24
C LEU A 159 -5.69 3.01 8.29
N MET A 160 -4.73 3.95 8.25
CA MET A 160 -4.71 5.12 9.12
C MET A 160 -5.77 6.17 8.74
N ALA A 161 -6.05 6.32 7.46
CA ALA A 161 -6.94 7.38 6.96
C ALA A 161 -8.43 7.07 7.17
N GLN A 162 -8.77 5.93 7.76
CA GLN A 162 -10.12 5.37 7.89
C GLN A 162 -10.88 5.34 6.55
N ASP A 163 -11.53 4.23 6.25
CA ASP A 163 -12.32 4.08 5.03
C ASP A 163 -13.56 4.97 5.07
N ASP A 164 -13.45 6.19 4.54
CA ASP A 164 -14.60 7.06 4.31
C ASP A 164 -15.37 6.54 3.06
N PRO A 165 -16.65 6.12 3.21
CA PRO A 165 -17.42 5.58 2.09
C PRO A 165 -17.56 6.56 0.92
N ASP A 166 -17.59 7.87 1.18
CA ASP A 166 -17.66 8.88 0.11
C ASP A 166 -16.34 8.95 -0.64
N ARG A 167 -15.21 8.85 0.08
CA ARG A 167 -13.89 8.79 -0.55
C ARG A 167 -13.71 7.51 -1.36
N LEU A 168 -14.17 6.35 -0.85
CA LEU A 168 -14.08 5.09 -1.61
C LEU A 168 -14.87 5.17 -2.91
N ARG A 169 -16.09 5.75 -2.91
CA ARG A 169 -16.89 5.96 -4.13
C ARG A 169 -16.22 6.91 -5.12
N ALA A 170 -15.69 8.02 -4.62
CA ALA A 170 -14.93 8.97 -5.45
C ALA A 170 -13.69 8.30 -6.06
N SER A 171 -12.96 7.53 -5.25
CA SER A 171 -11.79 6.77 -5.71
C SER A 171 -12.17 5.70 -6.75
N ALA A 172 -13.31 5.03 -6.60
CA ALA A 172 -13.81 4.08 -7.60
C ALA A 172 -14.11 4.79 -8.93
N SER A 173 -14.72 5.98 -8.91
CA SER A 173 -14.93 6.79 -10.12
C SER A 173 -13.61 7.18 -10.78
N GLU A 174 -12.62 7.58 -9.99
CA GLU A 174 -11.28 7.94 -10.49
C GLU A 174 -10.57 6.72 -11.14
N HIS A 175 -10.65 5.52 -10.52
CA HIS A 175 -10.11 4.30 -11.09
C HIS A 175 -10.84 3.88 -12.39
N ALA A 176 -12.16 4.10 -12.47
CA ALA A 176 -12.92 3.87 -13.69
C ALA A 176 -12.39 4.74 -14.85
N GLU A 177 -12.08 6.01 -14.59
CA GLU A 177 -11.52 6.91 -15.60
C GLU A 177 -10.12 6.44 -16.06
N ILE A 178 -9.27 6.00 -15.15
CA ILE A 178 -7.95 5.45 -15.48
C ILE A 178 -8.13 4.22 -16.38
N ALA A 179 -8.94 3.25 -15.94
CA ALA A 179 -9.18 2.01 -16.70
C ALA A 179 -9.78 2.31 -18.09
N ARG A 180 -10.73 3.23 -18.18
CA ARG A 180 -11.36 3.64 -19.45
C ARG A 180 -10.35 4.29 -20.39
N ALA A 181 -9.48 5.18 -19.89
CA ALA A 181 -8.45 5.81 -20.70
C ALA A 181 -7.46 4.78 -21.27
N VAL A 182 -7.07 3.78 -20.46
CA VAL A 182 -6.23 2.66 -20.90
C VAL A 182 -6.97 1.83 -21.96
N ALA A 183 -8.22 1.43 -21.73
CA ALA A 183 -9.03 0.67 -22.67
C ALA A 183 -9.14 1.36 -24.03
N ASN A 184 -9.33 2.67 -24.02
CA ASN A 184 -9.45 3.50 -25.24
C ASN A 184 -8.12 3.74 -25.96
N GLY A 185 -6.99 3.40 -25.32
CA GLY A 185 -5.65 3.66 -25.88
C GLY A 185 -5.30 5.14 -25.91
N ASP A 186 -5.67 5.88 -24.85
CA ASP A 186 -5.35 7.29 -24.70
C ASP A 186 -4.29 7.49 -23.58
N PRO A 187 -2.99 7.52 -23.94
CA PRO A 187 -1.91 7.63 -22.97
C PRO A 187 -1.90 8.95 -22.18
N ASP A 188 -2.31 10.04 -22.81
CA ASP A 188 -2.29 11.35 -22.18
C ASP A 188 -3.41 11.47 -21.14
N VAL A 189 -4.60 10.97 -21.47
CA VAL A 189 -5.72 10.90 -20.51
C VAL A 189 -5.43 9.91 -19.38
N ALA A 190 -4.86 8.74 -19.66
CA ALA A 190 -4.48 7.78 -18.63
C ALA A 190 -3.48 8.37 -17.62
N GLN A 191 -2.47 9.09 -18.12
CA GLN A 191 -1.51 9.82 -17.28
C GLN A 191 -2.17 10.91 -16.44
N ALA A 192 -3.05 11.72 -17.04
CA ALA A 192 -3.73 12.81 -16.36
C ALA A 192 -4.70 12.29 -15.28
N ALA A 193 -5.51 11.28 -15.59
CA ALA A 193 -6.42 10.64 -14.65
C ALA A 193 -5.67 10.03 -13.45
N THR A 194 -4.55 9.32 -13.69
CA THR A 194 -3.69 8.78 -12.62
C THR A 194 -3.11 9.90 -11.75
N THR A 195 -2.65 11.00 -12.36
CA THR A 195 -2.13 12.16 -11.61
C THR A 195 -3.19 12.74 -10.68
N LEU A 196 -4.42 12.91 -11.17
CA LEU A 196 -5.52 13.48 -10.41
C LEU A 196 -5.94 12.55 -9.26
N HIS A 197 -6.07 11.25 -9.54
CA HIS A 197 -6.33 10.24 -8.52
C HIS A 197 -5.32 10.30 -7.36
N LEU A 198 -4.03 10.31 -7.68
CA LEU A 198 -2.96 10.37 -6.68
C LEU A 198 -2.99 11.67 -5.87
N HIS A 199 -3.32 12.80 -6.51
CA HIS A 199 -3.50 14.07 -5.84
C HIS A 199 -4.64 14.01 -4.80
N HIS A 200 -5.81 13.50 -5.20
CA HIS A 200 -6.97 13.37 -4.30
C HIS A 200 -6.70 12.39 -3.17
N ALA A 201 -6.05 11.24 -3.46
CA ALA A 201 -5.69 10.26 -2.44
C ALA A 201 -4.73 10.86 -1.39
N LEU A 202 -3.69 11.58 -1.83
CA LEU A 202 -2.78 12.26 -0.90
C LEU A 202 -3.50 13.29 -0.05
N ARG A 203 -4.33 14.14 -0.64
CA ARG A 203 -5.10 15.15 0.11
C ARG A 203 -5.95 14.49 1.18
N HIS A 204 -6.72 13.46 0.82
CA HIS A 204 -7.56 12.75 1.78
C HIS A 204 -6.74 12.20 2.97
N ILE A 205 -5.60 11.57 2.71
CA ILE A 205 -4.71 11.05 3.76
C ILE A 205 -4.22 12.19 4.66
N LEU A 206 -3.76 13.29 4.09
CA LEU A 206 -3.24 14.41 4.87
C LEU A 206 -4.33 15.09 5.72
N ASP A 207 -5.54 15.22 5.18
CA ASP A 207 -6.66 15.84 5.89
C ASP A 207 -7.12 14.96 7.07
N HIS A 208 -7.03 13.64 6.97
CA HIS A 208 -7.42 12.70 8.03
C HIS A 208 -6.30 12.40 9.03
N ALA A 209 -5.05 12.40 8.59
CA ALA A 209 -3.88 12.21 9.46
C ALA A 209 -3.68 13.34 10.47
N LEU A 210 -4.32 14.51 10.28
CA LEU A 210 -4.34 15.62 11.22
C LEU A 210 -5.44 15.49 12.28
N THR A 211 -6.25 14.43 12.24
CA THR A 211 -7.33 14.25 13.23
C THR A 211 -6.77 13.82 14.59
N PRO A 212 -7.41 14.26 15.71
CA PRO A 212 -7.01 13.87 17.06
C PRO A 212 -6.99 12.35 17.27
N ALA A 213 -7.84 11.60 16.55
CA ALA A 213 -7.89 10.14 16.60
C ALA A 213 -6.59 9.49 16.09
N PHE A 214 -5.97 10.04 15.05
CA PHE A 214 -4.69 9.59 14.53
C PHE A 214 -3.56 9.82 15.53
N ASN A 215 -3.47 11.03 16.09
CA ASN A 215 -2.47 11.37 17.08
C ASN A 215 -2.66 10.56 18.38
N ALA A 216 -3.92 10.25 18.76
CA ALA A 216 -4.23 9.40 19.91
C ALA A 216 -3.86 7.93 19.68
N ALA A 217 -4.03 7.39 18.48
CA ALA A 217 -3.62 6.02 18.16
C ALA A 217 -2.09 5.85 18.24
N ILE A 218 -1.32 6.83 17.75
CA ILE A 218 0.15 6.83 17.87
C ILE A 218 0.58 7.05 19.32
N ALA A 219 -0.06 7.97 20.05
CA ALA A 219 0.29 8.30 21.45
C ALA A 219 -0.03 7.14 22.41
N ALA A 220 -1.19 6.49 22.26
CA ALA A 220 -1.62 5.38 23.13
C ALA A 220 -0.70 4.14 23.01
N ASP A 221 0.02 4.02 21.94
CA ASP A 221 0.94 2.92 21.74
C ASP A 221 2.36 3.23 22.25
N HIS A 222 2.75 4.49 22.22
CA HIS A 222 3.98 4.96 22.90
C HIS A 222 3.89 4.79 24.43
N GLU A 223 2.74 5.04 25.05
CA GLU A 223 2.54 4.86 26.49
C GLU A 223 2.54 3.38 26.89
N ARG A 224 1.94 2.50 26.08
CA ARG A 224 1.95 1.05 26.32
C ARG A 224 3.34 0.42 26.22
N THR A 225 4.24 1.04 25.49
CA THR A 225 5.62 0.56 25.31
C THR A 225 6.54 1.02 26.46
N CYS A 226 6.27 2.18 27.06
CA CYS A 226 7.03 2.71 28.21
C CYS A 226 6.71 1.98 29.52
N ASP A 227 5.45 1.55 29.73
CA ASP A 227 4.99 0.95 30.99
C ASP A 227 5.41 -0.54 31.16
N ARG A 228 5.97 -1.15 30.12
CA ARG A 228 6.49 -2.55 30.16
C ARG A 228 8.01 -2.66 30.35
N THR A 229 8.69 -1.54 30.51
CA THR A 229 10.16 -1.47 30.74
C THR A 229 10.53 -0.90 32.12
N SER A 230 9.57 -0.80 33.04
CA SER A 230 9.79 -0.45 34.44
C SER A 230 9.64 -1.65 35.35
#